data_fd58a1e0fc4fa55507f9c49cf9136144
#
_entry.id   fd58a1e0fc4fa55507f9c49cf9136144
#
_cell.length_a   1.000
_cell.length_b   1.000
_cell.length_c   1.000
_cell.angle_alpha   90.00
_cell.angle_beta   90.00
_cell.angle_gamma   90.00
#
_symmetry.space_group_name_H-M   'P 1'
#
loop_
_entity.id
_entity.type
_entity.pdbx_description
1 polymer ?
#
loop_
_entity_poly.entity_id
_entity_poly.type
_entity_poly.pdbx_seq_one_letter_code
_entity_poly.pdbx_strand_id
1 'polypeptide(L)'
;MEKGENRFLFCFCVTLCASMVLIMDKVTVKVMSHSCKMADITDQGISLVEDLFRRREPLPSMDVVYFIQPSKENIVMFLSDMSGREPLYKKAYIYFSSHVPKDLLTRIKNDASVVPRIGALREMNLEYFPIDSQAFTDHDKALEELFGDAAADSRKFDACLNVMASRIATVFASLKEFPYVRYKAAKGLDSASDNNSRALVPAKLAAAIWNHITTYKTSIPNFPQTETCEFLIVDRSVDQIAPVIHEWTYDAMCHDLLELEGNKYVHEVPSKTGGDPEKKEVLLEDHDTVWLELRHAHIAEASERLHEKMTNFTSKNKAAQLQQRDASELSTRDLQKMVQALPQYNEQMERLSTHVQIAGKLNKIIRDVGLRELGQLEQDLVFGDAGTKELIHFLRSHQNASCENKLRLLMIYGCVYPEKFEGDKALKLMQLAKLSRADMTTVKNMKLLEASSESRKSSIGGFSLKFDSAKLRVCHKLTAKLRREVVLGTTSMDDPPQYIS
;
A
#
# COMPACT_ATOMS: atom_id res chain seq x y z
N MET A 1 -13.50 -0.03 -5.14
CA MET A 1 -12.69 -1.26 -5.42
C MET A 1 -13.51 -2.54 -5.36
N GLU A 2 -14.53 -2.71 -4.53
CA GLU A 2 -15.47 -3.86 -4.57
C GLU A 2 -15.95 -4.25 -5.98
N LYS A 3 -16.14 -3.27 -6.88
CA LYS A 3 -16.46 -3.54 -8.30
C LYS A 3 -15.31 -4.16 -9.09
N GLY A 4 -14.07 -4.06 -8.62
CA GLY A 4 -12.88 -4.63 -9.27
C GLY A 4 -12.66 -6.08 -8.90
N GLU A 5 -12.81 -6.43 -7.62
CA GLU A 5 -12.63 -7.80 -7.12
C GLU A 5 -13.61 -8.79 -7.77
N ASN A 6 -14.88 -8.42 -7.85
CA ASN A 6 -15.89 -9.21 -8.57
C ASN A 6 -15.63 -9.30 -10.08
N ARG A 7 -14.95 -8.31 -10.69
CA ARG A 7 -14.61 -8.37 -12.13
C ARG A 7 -13.49 -9.34 -12.42
N PHE A 8 -12.49 -9.46 -11.54
CA PHE A 8 -11.38 -10.39 -11.76
C PHE A 8 -11.90 -11.83 -11.80
N LEU A 9 -12.65 -12.24 -10.79
CA LEU A 9 -13.28 -13.56 -10.70
C LEU A 9 -14.34 -13.76 -11.79
N PHE A 10 -15.14 -12.73 -12.10
CA PHE A 10 -16.19 -12.82 -13.12
C PHE A 10 -15.66 -12.94 -14.56
N CYS A 11 -14.47 -12.46 -14.86
CA CYS A 11 -13.85 -12.62 -16.18
C CYS A 11 -13.34 -14.05 -16.44
N PHE A 12 -12.99 -14.82 -15.39
CA PHE A 12 -12.71 -16.25 -15.48
C PHE A 12 -14.02 -17.09 -15.58
N CYS A 13 -15.15 -16.55 -15.16
CA CYS A 13 -16.48 -17.20 -15.16
C CYS A 13 -17.09 -17.43 -16.54
N VAL A 14 -16.33 -17.39 -17.63
CA VAL A 14 -16.88 -17.78 -18.95
C VAL A 14 -16.90 -19.30 -19.07
N THR A 15 -18.01 -19.91 -18.64
CA THR A 15 -18.46 -21.26 -19.03
C THR A 15 -17.43 -22.38 -18.88
N LEU A 16 -16.82 -22.54 -17.71
CA LEU A 16 -15.78 -23.52 -17.50
C LEU A 16 -16.27 -24.62 -16.55
N CYS A 17 -16.83 -25.67 -17.13
CA CYS A 17 -17.18 -26.92 -16.45
C CYS A 17 -15.99 -27.89 -16.34
N ALA A 18 -14.76 -27.46 -16.63
CA ALA A 18 -13.58 -28.30 -16.64
C ALA A 18 -12.48 -27.76 -15.73
N SER A 19 -11.73 -28.65 -15.10
CA SER A 19 -10.52 -28.38 -14.34
C SER A 19 -9.46 -27.70 -15.21
N MET A 20 -8.90 -26.57 -14.78
CA MET A 20 -7.95 -25.75 -15.54
C MET A 20 -6.66 -25.48 -14.78
N VAL A 21 -5.60 -25.15 -15.52
CA VAL A 21 -4.33 -24.67 -14.98
C VAL A 21 -4.27 -23.15 -15.08
N LEU A 22 -3.85 -22.46 -14.03
CA LEU A 22 -3.56 -21.02 -14.03
C LEU A 22 -2.04 -20.81 -14.03
N ILE A 23 -1.55 -20.11 -15.05
CA ILE A 23 -0.13 -19.76 -15.17
C ILE A 23 0.03 -18.25 -15.02
N MET A 24 0.96 -17.85 -14.15
CA MET A 24 1.23 -16.46 -13.86
C MET A 24 2.73 -16.17 -13.86
N ASP A 25 3.09 -14.93 -14.17
CA ASP A 25 4.43 -14.40 -13.93
C ASP A 25 4.53 -13.78 -12.52
N LYS A 26 5.73 -13.36 -12.15
CA LYS A 26 6.02 -12.82 -10.81
C LYS A 26 5.15 -11.61 -10.43
N VAL A 27 4.81 -10.74 -11.39
CA VAL A 27 4.01 -9.53 -11.12
C VAL A 27 2.55 -9.89 -10.97
N THR A 28 2.02 -10.74 -11.87
CA THR A 28 0.62 -11.15 -11.84
C THR A 28 0.31 -12.07 -10.66
N VAL A 29 1.27 -12.89 -10.19
CA VAL A 29 1.17 -13.58 -8.89
C VAL A 29 1.01 -12.57 -7.75
N LYS A 30 1.79 -11.48 -7.75
CA LYS A 30 1.68 -10.45 -6.73
C LYS A 30 0.33 -9.73 -6.78
N VAL A 31 -0.17 -9.38 -7.98
CA VAL A 31 -1.53 -8.81 -8.17
C VAL A 31 -2.58 -9.75 -7.59
N MET A 32 -2.50 -11.04 -7.94
CA MET A 32 -3.47 -12.05 -7.50
C MET A 32 -3.46 -12.22 -5.98
N SER A 33 -2.27 -12.30 -5.37
CA SER A 33 -2.12 -12.51 -3.92
C SER A 33 -2.64 -11.33 -3.08
N HIS A 34 -2.73 -10.12 -3.66
CA HIS A 34 -3.34 -8.96 -2.99
C HIS A 34 -4.86 -8.88 -3.18
N SER A 35 -5.41 -9.62 -4.15
CA SER A 35 -6.81 -9.52 -4.55
C SER A 35 -7.66 -10.74 -4.20
N CYS A 36 -7.07 -11.94 -4.12
CA CYS A 36 -7.79 -13.19 -3.99
C CYS A 36 -7.07 -14.16 -3.05
N LYS A 37 -7.85 -14.98 -2.34
CA LYS A 37 -7.36 -16.14 -1.59
C LYS A 37 -7.30 -17.36 -2.52
N MET A 38 -6.49 -18.35 -2.16
CA MET A 38 -6.40 -19.59 -2.97
C MET A 38 -7.75 -20.31 -3.08
N ALA A 39 -8.59 -20.24 -2.03
CA ALA A 39 -9.94 -20.80 -2.07
C ALA A 39 -10.79 -20.18 -3.19
N ASP A 40 -10.74 -18.83 -3.33
CA ASP A 40 -11.50 -18.11 -4.36
C ASP A 40 -11.09 -18.55 -5.78
N ILE A 41 -9.80 -18.84 -5.96
CA ILE A 41 -9.24 -19.33 -7.24
C ILE A 41 -9.70 -20.77 -7.52
N THR A 42 -9.64 -21.65 -6.52
CA THR A 42 -10.07 -23.05 -6.67
C THR A 42 -11.56 -23.18 -6.90
N ASP A 43 -12.39 -22.33 -6.26
CA ASP A 43 -13.83 -22.28 -6.45
C ASP A 43 -14.24 -21.90 -7.89
N GLN A 44 -13.33 -21.26 -8.65
CA GLN A 44 -13.52 -20.94 -10.05
C GLN A 44 -13.08 -22.08 -11.00
N GLY A 45 -12.79 -23.28 -10.50
CA GLY A 45 -12.41 -24.43 -11.31
C GLY A 45 -10.93 -24.51 -11.68
N ILE A 46 -10.08 -23.69 -11.05
CA ILE A 46 -8.63 -23.80 -11.19
C ILE A 46 -8.10 -24.88 -10.25
N SER A 47 -7.53 -25.92 -10.82
CA SER A 47 -7.01 -27.06 -10.06
C SER A 47 -5.51 -26.97 -9.76
N LEU A 48 -4.78 -26.20 -10.55
CA LEU A 48 -3.34 -26.06 -10.45
C LEU A 48 -2.93 -24.62 -10.74
N VAL A 49 -2.05 -24.06 -9.91
CA VAL A 49 -1.45 -22.73 -10.12
C VAL A 49 0.05 -22.89 -10.27
N GLU A 50 0.60 -22.37 -11.37
CA GLU A 50 2.01 -22.52 -11.71
C GLU A 50 2.70 -21.22 -12.11
N ASP A 51 4.02 -21.18 -11.91
CA ASP A 51 4.88 -20.09 -12.34
C ASP A 51 5.27 -20.26 -13.81
N LEU A 52 5.14 -19.19 -14.60
CA LEU A 52 5.46 -19.15 -16.03
C LEU A 52 6.91 -19.57 -16.34
N PHE A 53 7.86 -19.27 -15.47
CA PHE A 53 9.29 -19.51 -15.68
C PHE A 53 9.80 -20.82 -15.09
N ARG A 54 8.95 -21.57 -14.37
CA ARG A 54 9.32 -22.91 -13.90
C ARG A 54 9.09 -23.96 -14.96
N ARG A 55 9.87 -25.04 -14.92
CA ARG A 55 9.62 -26.21 -15.74
C ARG A 55 8.29 -26.85 -15.33
N ARG A 56 7.43 -27.11 -16.30
CA ARG A 56 6.10 -27.68 -16.11
C ARG A 56 5.97 -29.01 -16.85
N GLU A 57 5.20 -29.91 -16.27
CA GLU A 57 4.86 -31.19 -16.92
C GLU A 57 3.73 -30.96 -17.94
N PRO A 58 3.76 -31.65 -19.09
CA PRO A 58 2.69 -31.59 -20.11
C PRO A 58 1.36 -32.12 -19.56
N LEU A 59 0.30 -31.34 -19.75
CA LEU A 59 -1.08 -31.69 -19.41
C LEU A 59 -1.99 -31.47 -20.63
N PRO A 60 -1.82 -32.27 -21.71
CA PRO A 60 -2.43 -32.03 -23.02
C PRO A 60 -3.96 -32.21 -23.04
N SER A 61 -4.55 -32.76 -21.98
CA SER A 61 -6.00 -32.87 -21.82
C SER A 61 -6.63 -31.66 -21.13
N MET A 62 -5.83 -30.81 -20.48
CA MET A 62 -6.29 -29.67 -19.72
C MET A 62 -6.21 -28.36 -20.50
N ASP A 63 -7.18 -27.50 -20.28
CA ASP A 63 -7.13 -26.11 -20.72
C ASP A 63 -6.31 -25.26 -19.74
N VAL A 64 -5.72 -24.17 -20.23
CA VAL A 64 -4.85 -23.31 -19.44
C VAL A 64 -5.26 -21.84 -19.53
N VAL A 65 -5.19 -21.16 -18.41
CA VAL A 65 -5.33 -19.70 -18.29
C VAL A 65 -3.96 -19.10 -18.05
N TYR A 66 -3.53 -18.20 -18.92
CA TYR A 66 -2.35 -17.37 -18.72
C TYR A 66 -2.80 -16.01 -18.23
N PHE A 67 -2.41 -15.62 -17.02
CA PHE A 67 -2.51 -14.24 -16.55
C PHE A 67 -1.10 -13.69 -16.43
N ILE A 68 -0.67 -12.90 -17.40
CA ILE A 68 0.73 -12.50 -17.57
C ILE A 68 0.88 -11.05 -18.02
N GLN A 69 2.04 -10.45 -17.72
CA GLN A 69 2.40 -9.15 -18.29
C GLN A 69 2.67 -9.25 -19.79
N PRO A 70 2.36 -8.20 -20.58
CA PRO A 70 2.66 -8.16 -22.01
C PRO A 70 4.15 -7.84 -22.25
N SER A 71 5.05 -8.75 -21.85
CA SER A 71 6.49 -8.67 -22.10
C SER A 71 6.95 -9.64 -23.16
N LYS A 72 8.11 -9.34 -23.78
CA LYS A 72 8.70 -10.22 -24.79
C LYS A 72 9.01 -11.60 -24.23
N GLU A 73 9.52 -11.64 -23.01
CA GLU A 73 9.90 -12.84 -22.28
C GLU A 73 8.68 -13.73 -22.02
N ASN A 74 7.61 -13.14 -21.49
CA ASN A 74 6.38 -13.86 -21.17
C ASN A 74 5.73 -14.46 -22.43
N ILE A 75 5.73 -13.70 -23.54
CA ILE A 75 5.19 -14.18 -24.81
C ILE A 75 6.05 -15.32 -25.40
N VAL A 76 7.38 -15.27 -25.26
CA VAL A 76 8.24 -16.38 -25.67
C VAL A 76 7.91 -17.64 -24.88
N MET A 77 7.75 -17.53 -23.57
CA MET A 77 7.38 -18.68 -22.73
C MET A 77 6.01 -19.24 -23.11
N PHE A 78 5.00 -18.38 -23.27
CA PHE A 78 3.67 -18.77 -23.73
C PHE A 78 3.72 -19.50 -25.10
N LEU A 79 4.44 -18.94 -26.07
CA LEU A 79 4.60 -19.55 -27.38
C LEU A 79 5.32 -20.90 -27.28
N SER A 80 6.37 -21.00 -26.44
CA SER A 80 7.08 -22.27 -26.21
C SER A 80 6.18 -23.35 -25.65
N ASP A 81 5.26 -23.02 -24.76
CA ASP A 81 4.31 -23.97 -24.16
C ASP A 81 3.25 -24.49 -25.16
N MET A 82 2.82 -23.61 -26.07
CA MET A 82 1.65 -23.86 -26.93
C MET A 82 2.00 -24.19 -28.40
N SER A 83 3.26 -23.99 -28.82
CA SER A 83 3.68 -24.20 -30.19
C SER A 83 4.00 -25.69 -30.51
N GLY A 84 4.16 -25.97 -31.79
CA GLY A 84 4.58 -27.30 -32.29
C GLY A 84 3.48 -28.36 -32.32
N ARG A 85 3.88 -29.63 -32.46
CA ARG A 85 2.95 -30.77 -32.58
C ARG A 85 2.39 -31.23 -31.25
N GLU A 86 3.17 -31.14 -30.18
CA GLU A 86 2.86 -31.59 -28.83
C GLU A 86 2.92 -30.41 -27.85
N PRO A 87 1.84 -29.59 -27.76
CA PRO A 87 1.78 -28.50 -26.81
C PRO A 87 1.60 -29.03 -25.40
N LEU A 88 2.01 -28.24 -24.40
CA LEU A 88 1.82 -28.62 -23.00
C LEU A 88 0.35 -28.70 -22.59
N TYR A 89 -0.54 -27.91 -23.22
CA TYR A 89 -1.95 -27.81 -22.87
C TYR A 89 -2.85 -27.90 -24.12
N LYS A 90 -4.12 -28.21 -23.90
CA LYS A 90 -5.12 -28.36 -24.96
C LYS A 90 -5.49 -27.05 -25.61
N LYS A 91 -5.89 -26.06 -24.81
CA LYS A 91 -6.37 -24.75 -25.25
C LYS A 91 -5.94 -23.66 -24.26
N ALA A 92 -5.54 -22.50 -24.76
CA ALA A 92 -5.06 -21.37 -23.94
C ALA A 92 -6.04 -20.21 -23.94
N TYR A 93 -6.25 -19.63 -22.76
CA TYR A 93 -6.97 -18.40 -22.54
C TYR A 93 -5.98 -17.38 -21.95
N ILE A 94 -5.68 -16.31 -22.70
CA ILE A 94 -4.62 -15.37 -22.36
C ILE A 94 -5.26 -14.06 -21.86
N TYR A 95 -4.88 -13.67 -20.67
CA TYR A 95 -5.28 -12.42 -20.03
C TYR A 95 -4.03 -11.62 -19.71
N PHE A 96 -3.86 -10.49 -20.39
CA PHE A 96 -2.73 -9.60 -20.15
C PHE A 96 -3.05 -8.59 -19.04
N SER A 97 -2.10 -8.37 -18.13
CA SER A 97 -2.28 -7.45 -17.00
C SER A 97 -2.43 -5.99 -17.41
N SER A 98 -1.88 -5.60 -18.55
CA SER A 98 -1.93 -4.25 -19.11
C SER A 98 -2.06 -4.27 -20.64
N HIS A 99 -2.03 -3.09 -21.27
CA HIS A 99 -2.14 -2.94 -22.72
C HIS A 99 -1.01 -3.67 -23.47
N VAL A 100 -1.37 -4.41 -24.51
CA VAL A 100 -0.43 -5.23 -25.28
C VAL A 100 0.11 -4.46 -26.49
N PRO A 101 1.43 -4.22 -26.59
CA PRO A 101 2.05 -3.62 -27.75
C PRO A 101 1.74 -4.39 -29.05
N LYS A 102 1.57 -3.64 -30.15
CA LYS A 102 1.19 -4.24 -31.46
C LYS A 102 2.21 -5.25 -32.01
N ASP A 103 3.48 -5.04 -31.76
CA ASP A 103 4.57 -5.94 -32.15
C ASP A 103 4.45 -7.31 -31.45
N LEU A 104 4.09 -7.32 -30.18
CA LEU A 104 3.87 -8.53 -29.41
C LEU A 104 2.63 -9.29 -29.85
N LEU A 105 1.54 -8.58 -30.16
CA LEU A 105 0.34 -9.20 -30.77
C LEU A 105 0.66 -9.80 -32.14
N THR A 106 1.45 -9.11 -32.95
CA THR A 106 1.87 -9.60 -34.26
C THR A 106 2.70 -10.88 -34.14
N ARG A 107 3.57 -10.95 -33.13
CA ARG A 107 4.37 -12.14 -32.86
C ARG A 107 3.50 -13.36 -32.53
N ILE A 108 2.43 -13.19 -31.71
CA ILE A 108 1.47 -14.28 -31.42
C ILE A 108 0.71 -14.68 -32.68
N LYS A 109 0.24 -13.70 -33.46
CA LYS A 109 -0.53 -13.95 -34.69
C LYS A 109 0.27 -14.66 -35.78
N ASN A 110 1.59 -14.48 -35.80
CA ASN A 110 2.46 -15.11 -36.81
C ASN A 110 2.76 -16.59 -36.52
N ASP A 111 2.42 -17.10 -35.35
CA ASP A 111 2.57 -18.52 -35.03
C ASP A 111 1.31 -19.29 -35.41
N ALA A 112 1.32 -19.88 -36.62
CA ALA A 112 0.22 -20.64 -37.18
C ALA A 112 -0.14 -21.88 -36.35
N SER A 113 0.76 -22.40 -35.50
CA SER A 113 0.50 -23.57 -34.67
C SER A 113 -0.22 -23.18 -33.37
N VAL A 114 -0.04 -21.98 -32.88
CA VAL A 114 -0.60 -21.48 -31.61
C VAL A 114 -1.99 -20.85 -31.80
N VAL A 115 -2.19 -20.07 -32.86
CA VAL A 115 -3.44 -19.32 -33.09
C VAL A 115 -4.70 -20.19 -32.99
N PRO A 116 -4.78 -21.41 -33.55
CA PRO A 116 -5.97 -22.27 -33.44
C PRO A 116 -6.26 -22.76 -32.02
N ARG A 117 -5.25 -22.72 -31.14
CA ARG A 117 -5.34 -23.18 -29.75
C ARG A 117 -5.71 -22.04 -28.77
N ILE A 118 -5.80 -20.82 -29.26
CA ILE A 118 -6.20 -19.68 -28.43
C ILE A 118 -7.73 -19.65 -28.32
N GLY A 119 -8.23 -19.79 -27.10
CA GLY A 119 -9.65 -19.65 -26.79
C GLY A 119 -10.10 -18.22 -26.59
N ALA A 120 -9.26 -17.44 -25.93
CA ALA A 120 -9.47 -16.02 -25.72
C ALA A 120 -8.13 -15.29 -25.57
N LEU A 121 -8.10 -14.02 -25.97
CA LEU A 121 -7.01 -13.09 -25.70
C LEU A 121 -7.63 -11.76 -25.30
N ARG A 122 -7.34 -11.29 -24.07
CA ARG A 122 -7.92 -10.07 -23.50
C ARG A 122 -6.90 -9.28 -22.70
N GLU A 123 -7.09 -7.97 -22.64
CA GLU A 123 -6.41 -7.04 -21.73
C GLU A 123 -7.29 -6.83 -20.50
N MET A 124 -6.74 -7.05 -19.32
CA MET A 124 -7.46 -6.92 -18.05
C MET A 124 -7.31 -5.55 -17.42
N ASN A 125 -6.16 -4.90 -17.64
CA ASN A 125 -5.79 -3.62 -17.04
C ASN A 125 -5.84 -3.67 -15.51
N LEU A 126 -5.14 -4.64 -14.92
CA LEU A 126 -5.10 -4.93 -13.48
C LEU A 126 -3.65 -5.09 -13.02
N GLU A 127 -2.78 -4.10 -13.30
CA GLU A 127 -1.37 -4.15 -12.92
C GLU A 127 -1.08 -3.18 -11.77
N TYR A 128 -1.81 -3.31 -10.67
CA TYR A 128 -1.61 -2.59 -9.42
C TYR A 128 -1.87 -3.50 -8.23
N PHE A 129 -1.38 -3.11 -7.05
CA PHE A 129 -1.48 -3.94 -5.84
C PHE A 129 -2.42 -3.26 -4.84
N PRO A 130 -3.69 -3.69 -4.74
CA PRO A 130 -4.61 -3.12 -3.76
C PRO A 130 -4.14 -3.41 -2.34
N ILE A 131 -4.20 -2.39 -1.49
CA ILE A 131 -3.93 -2.48 -0.05
C ILE A 131 -5.26 -2.65 0.67
N ASP A 132 -6.23 -1.83 0.31
CA ASP A 132 -7.60 -1.85 0.83
C ASP A 132 -8.60 -1.31 -0.22
N SER A 133 -9.85 -1.10 0.18
CA SER A 133 -10.90 -0.59 -0.69
C SER A 133 -10.64 0.83 -1.24
N GLN A 134 -9.70 1.59 -0.68
CA GLN A 134 -9.42 2.98 -1.02
C GLN A 134 -7.98 3.24 -1.46
N ALA A 135 -7.06 2.30 -1.21
CA ALA A 135 -5.64 2.48 -1.45
C ALA A 135 -5.02 1.34 -2.27
N PHE A 136 -4.02 1.68 -3.07
CA PHE A 136 -3.18 0.73 -3.78
C PHE A 136 -1.72 1.19 -3.78
N THR A 137 -0.81 0.26 -3.99
CA THR A 137 0.60 0.52 -4.29
C THR A 137 0.96 -0.06 -5.65
N ASP A 138 2.06 0.39 -6.23
CA ASP A 138 2.49 -0.06 -7.56
C ASP A 138 3.97 -0.49 -7.62
N HIS A 139 4.88 0.20 -6.90
CA HIS A 139 6.31 0.00 -7.09
C HIS A 139 7.12 0.18 -5.79
N ASP A 140 7.55 -0.94 -5.20
CA ASP A 140 8.23 -0.97 -3.89
C ASP A 140 9.58 -0.24 -3.88
N LYS A 141 10.26 -0.13 -5.04
CA LYS A 141 11.59 0.46 -5.18
C LYS A 141 11.60 1.89 -5.73
N ALA A 142 10.43 2.49 -5.93
CA ALA A 142 10.31 3.81 -6.56
C ALA A 142 11.14 4.88 -5.84
N LEU A 143 11.17 4.87 -4.50
CA LEU A 143 11.92 5.84 -3.71
C LEU A 143 13.44 5.74 -3.99
N GLU A 144 13.98 4.52 -4.01
CA GLU A 144 15.40 4.26 -4.30
C GLU A 144 15.76 4.63 -5.75
N GLU A 145 14.93 4.23 -6.70
CA GLU A 145 15.19 4.43 -8.13
C GLU A 145 15.04 5.88 -8.58
N LEU A 146 14.14 6.66 -7.96
CA LEU A 146 13.85 8.05 -8.33
C LEU A 146 14.64 9.07 -7.49
N PHE A 147 15.00 8.76 -6.26
CA PHE A 147 15.61 9.70 -5.32
C PHE A 147 16.97 9.25 -4.78
N GLY A 148 17.30 7.96 -4.87
CA GLY A 148 18.59 7.40 -4.46
C GLY A 148 19.72 7.61 -5.49
N ASP A 149 20.84 6.91 -5.30
CA ASP A 149 21.99 6.96 -6.20
C ASP A 149 21.67 6.41 -7.60
N ALA A 150 20.73 5.46 -7.69
CA ALA A 150 20.25 4.90 -8.96
C ALA A 150 19.58 5.94 -9.87
N ALA A 151 19.09 7.06 -9.32
CA ALA A 151 18.48 8.16 -10.08
C ALA A 151 19.46 8.89 -11.01
N ALA A 152 20.78 8.68 -10.86
CA ALA A 152 21.79 9.18 -11.78
C ALA A 152 21.78 8.47 -13.14
N ASP A 153 21.29 7.23 -13.22
CA ASP A 153 21.07 6.50 -14.47
C ASP A 153 19.72 6.90 -15.09
N SER A 154 19.78 7.78 -16.08
CA SER A 154 18.56 8.30 -16.73
C SER A 154 17.68 7.20 -17.33
N ARG A 155 18.24 6.07 -17.78
CA ARG A 155 17.45 4.96 -18.35
C ARG A 155 16.65 4.24 -17.29
N LYS A 156 17.25 3.97 -16.12
CA LYS A 156 16.56 3.35 -14.99
C LYS A 156 15.48 4.27 -14.43
N PHE A 157 15.81 5.55 -14.31
CA PHE A 157 14.88 6.57 -13.86
C PHE A 157 13.64 6.66 -14.77
N ASP A 158 13.84 6.78 -16.09
CA ASP A 158 12.72 6.87 -17.04
C ASP A 158 11.96 5.53 -17.15
N ALA A 159 12.63 4.38 -17.02
CA ALA A 159 11.98 3.07 -16.96
C ALA A 159 11.09 2.93 -15.72
N CYS A 160 11.56 3.37 -14.54
CA CYS A 160 10.78 3.40 -13.31
C CYS A 160 9.51 4.24 -13.48
N LEU A 161 9.63 5.48 -14.00
CA LEU A 161 8.49 6.36 -14.25
C LEU A 161 7.48 5.75 -15.22
N ASN A 162 7.94 5.10 -16.29
CA ASN A 162 7.05 4.45 -17.25
C ASN A 162 6.30 3.26 -16.64
N VAL A 163 6.96 2.44 -15.81
CA VAL A 163 6.31 1.33 -15.09
C VAL A 163 5.23 1.87 -14.15
N MET A 164 5.55 2.89 -13.34
CA MET A 164 4.59 3.52 -12.44
C MET A 164 3.41 4.11 -13.23
N ALA A 165 3.70 4.85 -14.30
CA ALA A 165 2.66 5.46 -15.13
C ALA A 165 1.73 4.42 -15.76
N SER A 166 2.29 3.33 -16.29
CA SER A 166 1.50 2.22 -16.85
C SER A 166 0.58 1.60 -15.80
N ARG A 167 1.10 1.32 -14.61
CA ARG A 167 0.33 0.71 -13.51
C ARG A 167 -0.77 1.63 -13.01
N ILE A 168 -0.45 2.90 -12.74
CA ILE A 168 -1.46 3.89 -12.35
C ILE A 168 -2.55 4.02 -13.43
N ALA A 169 -2.17 4.05 -14.70
CA ALA A 169 -3.14 4.10 -15.80
C ALA A 169 -4.07 2.87 -15.83
N THR A 170 -3.57 1.67 -15.45
CA THR A 170 -4.44 0.48 -15.37
C THR A 170 -5.52 0.61 -14.29
N VAL A 171 -5.29 1.36 -13.22
CA VAL A 171 -6.32 1.66 -12.20
C VAL A 171 -7.49 2.39 -12.85
N PHE A 172 -7.19 3.50 -13.56
CA PHE A 172 -8.22 4.27 -14.25
C PHE A 172 -8.91 3.47 -15.35
N ALA A 173 -8.17 2.65 -16.09
CA ALA A 173 -8.73 1.75 -17.09
C ALA A 173 -9.70 0.72 -16.47
N SER A 174 -9.34 0.13 -15.35
CA SER A 174 -10.16 -0.85 -14.63
C SER A 174 -11.45 -0.24 -14.06
N LEU A 175 -11.36 0.98 -13.54
CA LEU A 175 -12.50 1.73 -13.00
C LEU A 175 -13.35 2.38 -14.09
N LYS A 176 -12.85 2.45 -15.34
CA LYS A 176 -13.42 3.23 -16.46
C LYS A 176 -13.58 4.71 -16.10
N GLU A 177 -12.54 5.27 -15.50
CA GLU A 177 -12.47 6.69 -15.15
C GLU A 177 -11.42 7.38 -16.02
N PHE A 178 -11.71 8.61 -16.43
CA PHE A 178 -10.81 9.48 -17.19
C PHE A 178 -10.47 10.70 -16.33
N PRO A 179 -9.26 10.80 -15.74
CA PRO A 179 -8.94 11.84 -14.78
C PRO A 179 -8.42 13.12 -15.42
N TYR A 180 -8.70 14.27 -14.79
CA TYR A 180 -7.82 15.42 -14.83
C TYR A 180 -6.54 15.10 -14.08
N VAL A 181 -5.40 15.07 -14.78
CA VAL A 181 -4.12 14.83 -14.15
C VAL A 181 -3.50 16.14 -13.72
N ARG A 182 -3.35 16.32 -12.40
CA ARG A 182 -2.74 17.49 -11.78
C ARG A 182 -1.49 17.10 -11.02
N TYR A 183 -0.51 17.97 -10.93
CA TYR A 183 0.72 17.70 -10.21
C TYR A 183 1.28 18.95 -9.54
N LYS A 184 2.06 18.76 -8.46
CA LYS A 184 2.82 19.85 -7.85
C LYS A 184 4.02 20.17 -8.75
N ALA A 185 4.01 21.37 -9.35
CA ALA A 185 5.14 21.85 -10.14
C ALA A 185 6.34 22.23 -9.24
N ALA A 186 7.55 22.00 -9.75
CA ALA A 186 8.76 22.48 -9.10
C ALA A 186 8.88 24.00 -9.26
N LYS A 187 9.27 24.68 -8.17
CA LYS A 187 9.56 26.12 -8.22
C LYS A 187 10.99 26.35 -8.69
N GLY A 188 11.23 27.42 -9.47
CA GLY A 188 12.59 27.92 -9.79
C GLY A 188 13.34 27.19 -10.90
N LEU A 189 12.66 26.47 -11.79
CA LEU A 189 13.28 25.79 -12.95
C LEU A 189 13.59 26.74 -14.15
N ASP A 190 13.67 28.05 -13.92
CA ASP A 190 13.87 29.05 -14.99
C ASP A 190 15.30 29.07 -15.57
N SER A 191 16.22 28.30 -15.05
CA SER A 191 17.57 28.18 -15.62
C SER A 191 17.81 26.78 -16.18
N ALA A 192 18.03 26.71 -17.47
CA ALA A 192 18.33 25.52 -18.27
C ALA A 192 19.59 24.72 -17.86
N SER A 193 20.18 25.01 -16.71
CA SER A 193 21.44 24.44 -16.23
C SER A 193 21.30 23.43 -15.09
N ASP A 194 20.16 23.39 -14.38
CA ASP A 194 19.94 22.41 -13.31
C ASP A 194 19.05 21.27 -13.80
N ASN A 195 19.69 20.24 -14.36
CA ASN A 195 19.07 18.93 -14.63
C ASN A 195 18.73 18.21 -13.30
N ASN A 196 17.98 18.85 -12.44
CA ASN A 196 17.51 18.19 -11.23
C ASN A 196 16.33 17.26 -11.60
N SER A 197 16.69 16.07 -12.10
CA SER A 197 15.72 15.05 -12.54
C SER A 197 14.68 14.73 -11.47
N ARG A 198 15.04 14.87 -10.18
CA ARG A 198 14.16 14.61 -9.04
C ARG A 198 13.01 15.62 -8.92
N ALA A 199 13.30 16.90 -9.16
CA ALA A 199 12.26 17.95 -9.14
C ALA A 199 11.22 17.79 -10.26
N LEU A 200 11.59 17.11 -11.36
CA LEU A 200 10.74 16.87 -12.51
C LEU A 200 9.90 15.59 -12.40
N VAL A 201 10.07 14.78 -11.36
CA VAL A 201 9.32 13.51 -11.18
C VAL A 201 7.82 13.69 -11.32
N PRO A 202 7.14 14.64 -10.63
CA PRO A 202 5.69 14.79 -10.74
C PRO A 202 5.24 15.15 -12.17
N ALA A 203 5.97 16.05 -12.83
CA ALA A 203 5.63 16.49 -14.20
C ALA A 203 5.84 15.37 -15.23
N LYS A 204 6.98 14.67 -15.17
CA LYS A 204 7.28 13.53 -16.07
C LYS A 204 6.28 12.40 -15.86
N LEU A 205 5.96 12.07 -14.60
CA LEU A 205 4.97 11.05 -14.27
C LEU A 205 3.58 11.42 -14.78
N ALA A 206 3.16 12.68 -14.61
CA ALA A 206 1.88 13.19 -15.13
C ALA A 206 1.78 13.03 -16.65
N ALA A 207 2.83 13.43 -17.38
CA ALA A 207 2.87 13.30 -18.83
C ALA A 207 2.83 11.83 -19.27
N ALA A 208 3.55 10.94 -18.60
CA ALA A 208 3.56 9.52 -18.91
C ALA A 208 2.19 8.86 -18.65
N ILE A 209 1.55 9.17 -17.51
CA ILE A 209 0.19 8.69 -17.19
C ILE A 209 -0.81 9.16 -18.24
N TRP A 210 -0.76 10.44 -18.60
CA TRP A 210 -1.64 11.02 -19.63
C TRP A 210 -1.54 10.27 -20.97
N ASN A 211 -0.32 9.96 -21.40
CA ASN A 211 -0.08 9.20 -22.62
C ASN A 211 -0.70 7.80 -22.56
N HIS A 212 -0.58 7.10 -21.43
CA HIS A 212 -1.20 5.77 -21.26
C HIS A 212 -2.73 5.86 -21.26
N ILE A 213 -3.31 6.80 -20.51
CA ILE A 213 -4.77 6.93 -20.40
C ILE A 213 -5.40 7.34 -21.73
N THR A 214 -4.76 8.23 -22.51
CA THR A 214 -5.22 8.60 -23.87
C THR A 214 -5.24 7.41 -24.83
N THR A 215 -4.33 6.46 -24.65
CA THR A 215 -4.36 5.19 -25.41
C THR A 215 -5.61 4.37 -25.03
N TYR A 216 -5.96 4.30 -23.75
CA TYR A 216 -7.16 3.59 -23.30
C TYR A 216 -8.45 4.24 -23.82
N LYS A 217 -8.50 5.56 -23.94
CA LYS A 217 -9.64 6.31 -24.51
C LYS A 217 -10.01 5.81 -25.92
N THR A 218 -9.03 5.39 -26.69
CA THR A 218 -9.22 4.87 -28.05
C THR A 218 -9.39 3.37 -28.14
N SER A 219 -8.86 2.60 -27.17
CA SER A 219 -8.81 1.14 -27.22
C SER A 219 -9.87 0.45 -26.39
N ILE A 220 -10.36 1.06 -25.31
CA ILE A 220 -11.37 0.48 -24.43
C ILE A 220 -12.78 0.89 -24.89
N PRO A 221 -13.69 -0.07 -25.18
CA PRO A 221 -15.06 0.24 -25.54
C PRO A 221 -15.80 1.00 -24.41
N ASN A 222 -16.52 2.04 -24.77
CA ASN A 222 -17.29 2.88 -23.83
C ASN A 222 -16.44 3.53 -22.72
N PHE A 223 -15.17 3.83 -23.01
CA PHE A 223 -14.35 4.63 -22.11
C PHE A 223 -14.81 6.09 -22.14
N PRO A 224 -14.80 6.81 -21.00
CA PRO A 224 -15.23 8.22 -20.96
C PRO A 224 -14.43 9.08 -21.93
N GLN A 225 -15.13 9.98 -22.63
CA GLN A 225 -14.51 10.92 -23.59
C GLN A 225 -14.19 12.27 -22.94
N THR A 226 -14.83 12.58 -21.82
CA THR A 226 -14.60 13.76 -20.98
C THR A 226 -14.13 13.30 -19.61
N GLU A 227 -13.43 14.17 -18.90
CA GLU A 227 -12.88 13.89 -17.58
C GLU A 227 -14.00 13.62 -16.56
N THR A 228 -13.82 12.55 -15.77
CA THR A 228 -14.80 12.06 -14.79
C THR A 228 -14.35 12.23 -13.35
N CYS A 229 -13.04 12.40 -13.13
CA CYS A 229 -12.46 12.52 -11.79
C CYS A 229 -11.18 13.36 -11.80
N GLU A 230 -10.64 13.67 -10.64
CA GLU A 230 -9.36 14.37 -10.47
C GLU A 230 -8.29 13.41 -9.92
N PHE A 231 -7.09 13.52 -10.48
CA PHE A 231 -5.91 12.80 -10.01
C PHE A 231 -4.79 13.79 -9.71
N LEU A 232 -4.41 13.91 -8.44
CA LEU A 232 -3.37 14.84 -7.99
C LEU A 232 -2.08 14.06 -7.66
N ILE A 233 -0.98 14.41 -8.33
CA ILE A 233 0.36 13.88 -8.06
C ILE A 233 1.12 14.84 -7.17
N VAL A 234 1.53 14.35 -5.99
CA VAL A 234 2.39 15.06 -5.04
C VAL A 234 3.59 14.20 -4.70
N ASP A 235 4.77 14.81 -4.68
CA ASP A 235 5.98 14.13 -4.27
C ASP A 235 6.22 14.26 -2.75
N ARG A 236 7.21 13.55 -2.25
CA ARG A 236 7.55 13.53 -0.82
C ARG A 236 8.05 14.88 -0.30
N SER A 237 8.44 15.83 -1.17
CA SER A 237 8.87 17.17 -0.76
C SER A 237 7.75 17.98 -0.10
N VAL A 238 6.49 17.59 -0.29
CA VAL A 238 5.34 18.22 0.39
C VAL A 238 5.36 17.96 1.88
N ASP A 239 5.70 16.72 2.26
CA ASP A 239 5.81 16.29 3.64
C ASP A 239 6.83 15.16 3.77
N GLN A 240 8.04 15.52 4.20
CA GLN A 240 9.13 14.58 4.44
C GLN A 240 9.03 13.90 5.80
N ILE A 241 8.21 14.44 6.72
CA ILE A 241 8.14 14.03 8.11
C ILE A 241 7.11 12.91 8.32
N ALA A 242 6.00 12.93 7.57
CA ALA A 242 4.91 11.95 7.73
C ALA A 242 5.36 10.48 7.79
N PRO A 243 6.31 9.98 6.97
CA PRO A 243 6.74 8.60 7.05
C PRO A 243 7.70 8.31 8.21
N VAL A 244 8.15 9.33 8.93
CA VAL A 244 9.18 9.21 9.99
C VAL A 244 8.59 9.40 11.38
N ILE A 245 7.61 10.30 11.53
CA ILE A 245 6.94 10.58 12.81
C ILE A 245 6.07 9.41 13.24
N HIS A 246 5.98 9.14 14.54
CA HIS A 246 5.05 8.15 15.06
C HIS A 246 3.60 8.62 14.90
N GLU A 247 2.83 7.90 14.08
CA GLU A 247 1.39 8.13 13.91
C GLU A 247 0.61 7.29 14.92
N TRP A 248 -0.34 7.92 15.62
CA TRP A 248 -1.01 7.35 16.79
C TRP A 248 -2.34 6.66 16.47
N THR A 249 -2.65 6.40 15.21
CA THR A 249 -3.80 5.57 14.84
C THR A 249 -3.53 4.09 15.12
N TYR A 250 -4.58 3.33 15.34
CA TYR A 250 -4.47 1.89 15.61
C TYR A 250 -3.75 1.14 14.47
N ASP A 251 -4.09 1.45 13.22
CA ASP A 251 -3.47 0.89 12.02
C ASP A 251 -1.97 1.22 11.97
N ALA A 252 -1.62 2.50 12.06
CA ALA A 252 -0.22 2.92 12.02
C ALA A 252 0.61 2.31 13.15
N MET A 253 0.07 2.24 14.37
CA MET A 253 0.75 1.61 15.49
C MET A 253 0.93 0.10 15.29
N CYS A 254 -0.01 -0.59 14.65
CA CYS A 254 0.16 -2.01 14.29
C CYS A 254 1.34 -2.19 13.34
N HIS A 255 1.39 -1.39 12.27
CA HIS A 255 2.46 -1.48 11.26
C HIS A 255 3.82 -0.99 11.76
N ASP A 256 3.86 -0.06 12.71
CA ASP A 256 5.11 0.50 13.24
C ASP A 256 5.71 -0.35 14.37
N LEU A 257 4.87 -0.92 15.24
CA LEU A 257 5.33 -1.57 16.48
C LEU A 257 5.22 -3.10 16.50
N LEU A 258 4.51 -3.70 15.56
CA LEU A 258 4.35 -5.15 15.47
C LEU A 258 5.08 -5.69 14.25
N GLU A 259 5.52 -6.95 14.35
CA GLU A 259 6.05 -7.69 13.19
C GLU A 259 4.88 -8.11 12.29
N LEU A 260 4.63 -7.36 11.24
CA LEU A 260 3.64 -7.66 10.22
C LEU A 260 4.32 -8.05 8.91
N GLU A 261 3.81 -9.10 8.26
CA GLU A 261 4.20 -9.47 6.91
C GLU A 261 3.07 -9.05 5.94
N GLY A 262 3.19 -7.83 5.39
CA GLY A 262 2.07 -7.18 4.73
C GLY A 262 0.95 -6.89 5.73
N ASN A 263 -0.24 -7.44 5.51
CA ASN A 263 -1.38 -7.34 6.43
C ASN A 263 -1.49 -8.52 7.40
N LYS A 264 -0.53 -9.46 7.35
CA LYS A 264 -0.58 -10.68 8.17
C LYS A 264 0.11 -10.46 9.51
N TYR A 265 -0.66 -10.65 10.58
CA TYR A 265 -0.16 -10.68 11.96
C TYR A 265 -0.12 -12.12 12.47
N VAL A 266 1.03 -12.54 12.98
CA VAL A 266 1.21 -13.87 13.59
C VAL A 266 1.33 -13.72 15.09
N HIS A 267 0.48 -14.40 15.85
CA HIS A 267 0.54 -14.43 17.31
C HIS A 267 0.45 -15.85 17.84
N GLU A 268 1.00 -16.05 19.02
CA GLU A 268 0.97 -17.32 19.72
C GLU A 268 -0.29 -17.41 20.61
N VAL A 269 -1.04 -18.48 20.43
CA VAL A 269 -2.23 -18.78 21.24
C VAL A 269 -1.93 -20.02 22.10
N PRO A 270 -2.30 -20.02 23.39
CA PRO A 270 -2.15 -21.21 24.22
C PRO A 270 -2.84 -22.40 23.59
N SER A 271 -2.14 -23.54 23.49
CA SER A 271 -2.72 -24.75 22.93
C SER A 271 -3.88 -25.24 23.82
N LYS A 272 -5.01 -25.58 23.20
CA LYS A 272 -6.19 -26.14 23.89
C LYS A 272 -5.90 -27.53 24.51
N THR A 273 -4.84 -28.18 24.07
CA THR A 273 -4.46 -29.55 24.49
C THR A 273 -3.31 -29.59 25.51
N GLY A 274 -2.82 -28.40 25.99
CA GLY A 274 -1.74 -28.33 26.97
C GLY A 274 -0.33 -28.58 26.40
N GLY A 275 -0.18 -28.49 25.05
CA GLY A 275 1.09 -28.53 24.34
C GLY A 275 1.73 -27.15 24.16
N ASP A 276 2.74 -27.08 23.27
CA ASP A 276 3.36 -25.81 22.87
C ASP A 276 2.35 -24.83 22.29
N PRO A 277 2.57 -23.50 22.44
CA PRO A 277 1.70 -22.48 21.88
C PRO A 277 1.55 -22.63 20.36
N GLU A 278 0.32 -22.58 19.88
CA GLU A 278 0.03 -22.63 18.46
C GLU A 278 0.18 -21.23 17.83
N LYS A 279 0.87 -21.15 16.68
CA LYS A 279 0.96 -19.91 15.91
C LYS A 279 -0.32 -19.74 15.11
N LYS A 280 -1.02 -18.63 15.35
CA LYS A 280 -2.22 -18.26 14.63
C LYS A 280 -1.94 -17.04 13.76
N GLU A 281 -2.35 -17.13 12.51
CA GLU A 281 -2.27 -16.03 11.53
C GLU A 281 -3.61 -15.30 11.47
N VAL A 282 -3.54 -13.97 11.51
CA VAL A 282 -4.69 -13.08 11.39
C VAL A 282 -4.40 -12.05 10.31
N LEU A 283 -5.36 -11.84 9.41
CA LEU A 283 -5.27 -10.82 8.37
C LEU A 283 -5.99 -9.56 8.84
N LEU A 284 -5.25 -8.44 8.89
CA LEU A 284 -5.79 -7.11 9.18
C LEU A 284 -6.23 -6.46 7.87
N GLU A 285 -7.46 -6.76 7.46
CA GLU A 285 -8.00 -6.36 6.14
C GLU A 285 -9.47 -5.96 6.20
N ASP A 286 -10.01 -5.45 5.10
CA ASP A 286 -11.38 -4.91 5.01
C ASP A 286 -12.50 -5.92 5.32
N HIS A 287 -12.23 -7.21 5.32
CA HIS A 287 -13.19 -8.24 5.75
C HIS A 287 -13.36 -8.30 7.27
N ASP A 288 -12.46 -7.69 8.02
CA ASP A 288 -12.56 -7.58 9.47
C ASP A 288 -13.31 -6.30 9.86
N THR A 289 -14.54 -6.46 10.31
CA THR A 289 -15.42 -5.33 10.71
C THR A 289 -14.88 -4.56 11.92
N VAL A 290 -14.14 -5.23 12.84
CA VAL A 290 -13.51 -4.57 13.99
C VAL A 290 -12.35 -3.73 13.53
N TRP A 291 -11.54 -4.26 12.61
CA TRP A 291 -10.45 -3.53 11.97
C TRP A 291 -10.95 -2.29 11.24
N LEU A 292 -11.93 -2.44 10.33
CA LEU A 292 -12.50 -1.33 9.56
C LEU A 292 -13.01 -0.19 10.44
N GLU A 293 -13.64 -0.52 11.55
CA GLU A 293 -14.19 0.50 12.44
C GLU A 293 -13.12 1.23 13.25
N LEU A 294 -12.05 0.54 13.63
CA LEU A 294 -11.08 1.06 14.60
C LEU A 294 -9.74 1.49 13.99
N ARG A 295 -9.40 1.05 12.78
CA ARG A 295 -8.08 1.28 12.19
C ARG A 295 -7.63 2.75 12.20
N HIS A 296 -8.54 3.67 11.95
CA HIS A 296 -8.25 5.11 11.92
C HIS A 296 -8.47 5.83 13.26
N ALA A 297 -8.95 5.13 14.28
CA ALA A 297 -9.07 5.68 15.62
C ALA A 297 -7.70 5.75 16.29
N HIS A 298 -7.50 6.73 17.17
CA HIS A 298 -6.30 6.80 18.01
C HIS A 298 -6.19 5.56 18.89
N ILE A 299 -4.96 5.06 19.13
CA ILE A 299 -4.76 3.81 19.89
C ILE A 299 -5.44 3.81 21.27
N ALA A 300 -5.49 4.94 21.95
CA ALA A 300 -6.19 5.07 23.22
C ALA A 300 -7.71 4.88 23.04
N GLU A 301 -8.31 5.58 22.06
CA GLU A 301 -9.72 5.47 21.72
C GLU A 301 -10.08 4.06 21.20
N ALA A 302 -9.24 3.48 20.34
CA ALA A 302 -9.42 2.12 19.86
C ALA A 302 -9.41 1.11 21.02
N SER A 303 -8.50 1.26 21.99
CA SER A 303 -8.43 0.42 23.17
C SER A 303 -9.68 0.52 24.05
N GLU A 304 -10.20 1.73 24.25
CA GLU A 304 -11.42 1.97 25.02
C GLU A 304 -12.64 1.35 24.33
N ARG A 305 -12.82 1.63 23.05
CA ARG A 305 -13.91 1.05 22.23
C ARG A 305 -13.85 -0.49 22.17
N LEU A 306 -12.65 -1.08 22.10
CA LEU A 306 -12.48 -2.53 22.15
C LEU A 306 -12.93 -3.11 23.49
N HIS A 307 -12.59 -2.43 24.60
CA HIS A 307 -13.04 -2.83 25.93
C HIS A 307 -14.56 -2.76 26.08
N GLU A 308 -15.18 -1.68 25.63
CA GLU A 308 -16.63 -1.51 25.62
C GLU A 308 -17.33 -2.56 24.76
N LYS A 309 -16.78 -2.83 23.54
CA LYS A 309 -17.32 -3.86 22.66
C LYS A 309 -17.26 -5.24 23.30
N MET A 310 -16.14 -5.59 23.93
CA MET A 310 -16.00 -6.88 24.62
C MET A 310 -16.99 -7.00 25.76
N THR A 311 -17.13 -5.96 26.60
CA THR A 311 -18.08 -5.93 27.72
C THR A 311 -19.52 -6.04 27.22
N ASN A 312 -19.88 -5.27 26.19
CA ASN A 312 -21.23 -5.31 25.60
C ASN A 312 -21.52 -6.66 24.91
N PHE A 313 -20.52 -7.25 24.25
CA PHE A 313 -20.66 -8.55 23.61
C PHE A 313 -20.91 -9.66 24.62
N THR A 314 -20.17 -9.70 25.72
CA THR A 314 -20.34 -10.69 26.79
C THR A 314 -21.66 -10.51 27.55
N SER A 315 -22.06 -9.25 27.82
CA SER A 315 -23.29 -8.96 28.57
C SER A 315 -24.58 -9.17 27.79
N LYS A 316 -24.57 -8.90 26.48
CA LYS A 316 -25.79 -8.95 25.63
C LYS A 316 -26.00 -10.30 24.94
N ASN A 317 -24.98 -11.15 24.93
CA ASN A 317 -25.08 -12.40 24.17
C ASN A 317 -25.84 -13.47 24.97
N LYS A 318 -27.03 -13.83 24.45
CA LYS A 318 -27.88 -14.85 25.06
C LYS A 318 -27.20 -16.21 25.22
N ALA A 319 -26.27 -16.56 24.33
CA ALA A 319 -25.48 -17.78 24.43
C ALA A 319 -24.55 -17.79 25.64
N ALA A 320 -23.90 -16.64 25.96
CA ALA A 320 -23.06 -16.50 27.15
C ALA A 320 -23.90 -16.46 28.43
N GLN A 321 -25.09 -15.84 28.40
CA GLN A 321 -26.00 -15.81 29.51
C GLN A 321 -26.62 -17.21 29.80
N LEU A 322 -26.84 -18.00 28.75
CA LEU A 322 -27.37 -19.36 28.88
C LEU A 322 -26.34 -20.35 29.42
N GLN A 323 -25.04 -20.14 29.14
CA GLN A 323 -23.96 -20.93 29.76
C GLN A 323 -23.85 -20.72 31.29
N GLN A 324 -24.35 -19.60 31.80
CA GLN A 324 -24.38 -19.27 33.23
C GLN A 324 -25.64 -19.77 33.96
N ARG A 325 -26.65 -20.28 33.22
CA ARG A 325 -27.87 -20.84 33.80
C ARG A 325 -27.75 -22.35 33.95
N ASP A 326 -28.40 -22.89 34.99
CA ASP A 326 -28.44 -24.33 35.19
C ASP A 326 -29.14 -25.02 34.01
N ALA A 327 -28.50 -26.10 33.52
CA ALA A 327 -28.96 -26.85 32.34
C ALA A 327 -30.40 -27.44 32.48
N SER A 328 -30.95 -27.46 33.69
CA SER A 328 -32.26 -27.96 34.00
C SER A 328 -33.40 -27.03 33.62
N GLU A 329 -33.14 -25.75 33.30
CA GLU A 329 -34.15 -24.74 32.96
C GLU A 329 -34.31 -24.43 31.46
N LEU A 330 -33.48 -25.08 30.60
CA LEU A 330 -33.42 -24.79 29.17
C LEU A 330 -34.42 -25.67 28.37
N SER A 331 -35.22 -25.05 27.54
CA SER A 331 -36.08 -25.78 26.60
C SER A 331 -35.25 -26.36 25.44
N THR A 332 -35.69 -27.47 24.85
CA THR A 332 -35.07 -28.08 23.65
C THR A 332 -34.94 -27.09 22.50
N ARG A 333 -35.88 -26.14 22.37
CA ARG A 333 -35.88 -25.10 21.34
C ARG A 333 -34.80 -24.04 21.60
N ASP A 334 -34.51 -23.73 22.86
CA ASP A 334 -33.45 -22.78 23.24
C ASP A 334 -32.09 -23.42 23.05
N LEU A 335 -31.92 -24.71 23.35
CA LEU A 335 -30.73 -25.49 23.06
C LEU A 335 -30.44 -25.55 21.54
N GLN A 336 -31.44 -25.78 20.70
CA GLN A 336 -31.28 -25.75 19.25
C GLN A 336 -30.83 -24.38 18.73
N LYS A 337 -31.44 -23.29 19.20
CA LYS A 337 -31.03 -21.92 18.84
C LYS A 337 -29.61 -21.61 19.31
N MET A 338 -29.25 -22.10 20.50
CA MET A 338 -27.91 -21.95 21.05
C MET A 338 -26.85 -22.65 20.17
N VAL A 339 -27.11 -23.93 19.80
CA VAL A 339 -26.20 -24.71 18.94
C VAL A 339 -26.04 -24.03 17.56
N GLN A 340 -27.08 -23.47 16.99
CA GLN A 340 -27.06 -22.74 15.72
C GLN A 340 -26.30 -21.39 15.81
N ALA A 341 -26.34 -20.73 16.96
CA ALA A 341 -25.69 -19.45 17.18
C ALA A 341 -24.21 -19.55 17.63
N LEU A 342 -23.82 -20.70 18.17
CA LEU A 342 -22.47 -20.93 18.71
C LEU A 342 -21.31 -20.66 17.71
N PRO A 343 -21.37 -21.10 16.43
CA PRO A 343 -20.28 -20.84 15.49
C PRO A 343 -20.05 -19.35 15.27
N GLN A 344 -21.11 -18.58 15.02
CA GLN A 344 -21.03 -17.13 14.82
C GLN A 344 -20.58 -16.40 16.09
N TYR A 345 -21.05 -16.86 17.27
CA TYR A 345 -20.60 -16.33 18.54
C TYR A 345 -19.10 -16.55 18.75
N ASN A 346 -18.61 -17.75 18.48
CA ASN A 346 -17.20 -18.09 18.64
C ASN A 346 -16.32 -17.30 17.69
N GLU A 347 -16.73 -17.14 16.44
CA GLU A 347 -16.00 -16.35 15.44
C GLU A 347 -15.91 -14.86 15.83
N GLN A 348 -17.01 -14.25 16.25
CA GLN A 348 -17.03 -12.85 16.68
C GLN A 348 -16.22 -12.65 17.97
N MET A 349 -16.33 -13.56 18.92
CA MET A 349 -15.56 -13.53 20.17
C MET A 349 -14.06 -13.64 19.88
N GLU A 350 -13.68 -14.55 19.01
CA GLU A 350 -12.29 -14.75 18.63
C GLU A 350 -11.71 -13.51 17.93
N ARG A 351 -12.44 -12.94 16.98
CA ARG A 351 -12.04 -11.71 16.28
C ARG A 351 -11.85 -10.55 17.26
N LEU A 352 -12.82 -10.31 18.12
CA LEU A 352 -12.76 -9.24 19.11
C LEU A 352 -11.64 -9.45 20.12
N SER A 353 -11.46 -10.68 20.60
CA SER A 353 -10.39 -11.07 21.53
C SER A 353 -9.00 -10.83 20.92
N THR A 354 -8.84 -11.13 19.62
CA THR A 354 -7.58 -10.89 18.90
C THR A 354 -7.23 -9.40 18.86
N HIS A 355 -8.19 -8.52 18.55
CA HIS A 355 -7.94 -7.08 18.57
C HIS A 355 -7.67 -6.52 19.97
N VAL A 356 -8.33 -7.06 20.99
CA VAL A 356 -8.02 -6.70 22.40
C VAL A 356 -6.58 -7.09 22.75
N GLN A 357 -6.11 -8.26 22.32
CA GLN A 357 -4.73 -8.71 22.55
C GLN A 357 -3.72 -7.83 21.79
N ILE A 358 -4.01 -7.48 20.52
CA ILE A 358 -3.16 -6.58 19.72
C ILE A 358 -3.05 -5.23 20.41
N ALA A 359 -4.17 -4.59 20.77
CA ALA A 359 -4.18 -3.31 21.45
C ALA A 359 -3.46 -3.36 22.81
N GLY A 360 -3.62 -4.45 23.56
CA GLY A 360 -2.88 -4.70 24.80
C GLY A 360 -1.38 -4.77 24.60
N LYS A 361 -0.92 -5.48 23.54
CA LYS A 361 0.50 -5.59 23.17
C LYS A 361 1.07 -4.23 22.75
N LEU A 362 0.35 -3.47 21.92
CA LEU A 362 0.73 -2.13 21.51
C LEU A 362 0.88 -1.19 22.72
N ASN A 363 -0.11 -1.16 23.61
CA ASN A 363 -0.07 -0.32 24.82
C ASN A 363 1.08 -0.72 25.76
N LYS A 364 1.46 -2.01 25.80
CA LYS A 364 2.63 -2.46 26.53
C LYS A 364 3.92 -1.94 25.90
N ILE A 365 4.10 -2.11 24.59
CA ILE A 365 5.29 -1.60 23.87
C ILE A 365 5.42 -0.09 24.04
N ILE A 366 4.34 0.67 23.86
CA ILE A 366 4.31 2.13 24.01
C ILE A 366 4.82 2.55 25.39
N ARG A 367 4.45 1.83 26.46
CA ARG A 367 4.92 2.10 27.83
C ARG A 367 6.37 1.71 28.03
N ASP A 368 6.72 0.47 27.62
CA ASP A 368 8.04 -0.12 27.88
C ASP A 368 9.15 0.64 27.17
N VAL A 369 8.85 1.20 25.97
CA VAL A 369 9.79 1.99 25.15
C VAL A 369 9.77 3.48 25.50
N GLY A 370 8.80 3.97 26.27
CA GLY A 370 8.65 5.39 26.58
C GLY A 370 8.20 6.22 25.38
N LEU A 371 7.40 5.61 24.48
CA LEU A 371 7.03 6.23 23.21
C LEU A 371 6.18 7.48 23.35
N ARG A 372 5.44 7.65 24.47
CA ARG A 372 4.62 8.83 24.70
C ARG A 372 5.43 10.11 24.79
N GLU A 373 6.53 10.09 25.53
CA GLU A 373 7.41 11.26 25.69
C GLU A 373 8.14 11.57 24.39
N LEU A 374 8.59 10.54 23.68
CA LEU A 374 9.20 10.68 22.36
C LEU A 374 8.23 11.29 21.34
N GLY A 375 7.04 10.72 21.21
CA GLY A 375 6.03 11.19 20.25
C GLY A 375 5.53 12.61 20.57
N GLN A 376 5.46 12.99 21.86
CA GLN A 376 5.16 14.37 22.23
C GLN A 376 6.27 15.32 21.75
N LEU A 377 7.54 14.96 21.95
CA LEU A 377 8.67 15.77 21.49
C LEU A 377 8.72 15.86 19.95
N GLU A 378 8.42 14.77 19.24
CA GLU A 378 8.32 14.77 17.79
C GLU A 378 7.28 15.79 17.30
N GLN A 379 6.10 15.79 17.90
CA GLN A 379 5.03 16.73 17.57
C GLN A 379 5.42 18.16 17.92
N ASP A 380 5.97 18.40 19.11
CA ASP A 380 6.40 19.73 19.56
C ASP A 380 7.50 20.31 18.64
N LEU A 381 8.42 19.47 18.14
CA LEU A 381 9.41 19.87 17.13
C LEU A 381 8.74 20.30 15.82
N VAL A 382 7.79 19.53 15.32
CA VAL A 382 7.08 19.80 14.06
C VAL A 382 6.23 21.07 14.16
N PHE A 383 5.64 21.34 15.33
CA PHE A 383 4.84 22.55 15.56
C PHE A 383 5.67 23.78 15.92
N GLY A 384 6.97 23.59 16.25
CA GLY A 384 7.87 24.67 16.66
C GLY A 384 7.78 25.03 18.13
N ASP A 385 7.11 24.19 18.94
CA ASP A 385 6.98 24.35 20.38
C ASP A 385 8.22 23.84 21.14
N ALA A 386 9.02 22.97 20.49
CA ALA A 386 10.30 22.49 20.98
C ALA A 386 11.45 22.80 19.99
N GLY A 387 12.67 22.80 20.50
CA GLY A 387 13.87 23.07 19.71
C GLY A 387 15.10 22.28 20.17
N THR A 388 16.28 22.83 19.92
CA THR A 388 17.56 22.17 20.23
C THR A 388 17.73 21.83 21.71
N LYS A 389 17.19 22.66 22.63
CA LYS A 389 17.34 22.44 24.08
C LYS A 389 16.57 21.20 24.52
N GLU A 390 15.32 21.09 24.12
CA GLU A 390 14.41 19.99 24.43
C GLU A 390 14.94 18.69 23.81
N LEU A 391 15.40 18.74 22.57
CA LEU A 391 16.06 17.61 21.91
C LEU A 391 17.29 17.12 22.70
N ILE A 392 18.21 18.01 23.08
CA ILE A 392 19.39 17.64 23.87
C ILE A 392 18.99 17.07 25.23
N HIS A 393 17.99 17.65 25.87
CA HIS A 393 17.47 17.16 27.14
C HIS A 393 16.96 15.72 27.02
N PHE A 394 16.13 15.46 26.02
CA PHE A 394 15.60 14.11 25.74
C PHE A 394 16.72 13.10 25.46
N LEU A 395 17.66 13.43 24.59
CA LEU A 395 18.79 12.53 24.25
C LEU A 395 19.68 12.21 25.47
N ARG A 396 19.77 13.11 26.46
CA ARG A 396 20.52 12.88 27.71
C ARG A 396 19.74 12.05 28.71
N SER A 397 18.46 12.31 28.88
CA SER A 397 17.60 11.62 29.86
C SER A 397 17.20 10.20 29.38
N HIS A 398 17.04 10.00 28.07
CA HIS A 398 16.59 8.74 27.47
C HIS A 398 17.71 8.00 26.72
N GLN A 399 18.84 7.80 27.40
CA GLN A 399 19.99 7.08 26.81
C GLN A 399 19.66 5.65 26.33
N ASN A 400 18.68 5.00 26.97
CA ASN A 400 18.22 3.64 26.67
C ASN A 400 17.19 3.58 25.54
N ALA A 401 16.70 4.72 25.00
CA ALA A 401 15.84 4.73 23.83
C ALA A 401 16.54 4.04 22.64
N SER A 402 15.79 3.33 21.79
CA SER A 402 16.34 2.61 20.66
C SER A 402 17.11 3.52 19.70
N CYS A 403 18.09 2.95 18.99
CA CYS A 403 18.81 3.70 17.95
C CYS A 403 17.87 4.19 16.86
N GLU A 404 16.88 3.39 16.49
CA GLU A 404 15.87 3.76 15.52
C GLU A 404 15.04 4.98 15.93
N ASN A 405 14.51 4.99 17.15
CA ASN A 405 13.75 6.13 17.68
C ASN A 405 14.57 7.42 17.75
N LYS A 406 15.85 7.32 18.13
CA LYS A 406 16.77 8.47 18.12
C LYS A 406 17.07 8.93 16.69
N LEU A 407 17.21 8.00 15.75
CA LEU A 407 17.42 8.31 14.34
C LEU A 407 16.21 9.04 13.78
N ARG A 408 14.99 8.52 13.97
CA ARG A 408 13.74 9.17 13.55
C ARG A 408 13.62 10.59 14.10
N LEU A 409 13.90 10.76 15.38
CA LEU A 409 13.88 12.08 16.04
C LEU A 409 14.87 13.06 15.39
N LEU A 410 16.11 12.62 15.05
CA LEU A 410 17.09 13.46 14.36
C LEU A 410 16.73 13.72 12.90
N MET A 411 16.07 12.79 12.21
CA MET A 411 15.51 13.03 10.87
C MET A 411 14.45 14.13 10.90
N ILE A 412 13.51 14.08 11.85
CA ILE A 412 12.50 15.13 12.05
C ILE A 412 13.18 16.46 12.35
N TYR A 413 14.11 16.48 13.30
CA TYR A 413 14.83 17.70 13.66
C TYR A 413 15.61 18.30 12.49
N GLY A 414 16.29 17.46 11.69
CA GLY A 414 17.03 17.90 10.50
C GLY A 414 16.12 18.47 9.41
N CYS A 415 14.90 17.96 9.26
CA CYS A 415 13.91 18.50 8.32
C CYS A 415 13.29 19.83 8.82
N VAL A 416 13.05 19.95 10.14
CA VAL A 416 12.43 21.16 10.71
C VAL A 416 13.43 22.31 10.88
N TYR A 417 14.66 22.00 11.28
CA TYR A 417 15.72 22.97 11.58
C TYR A 417 17.00 22.70 10.77
N PRO A 418 16.96 22.72 9.43
CA PRO A 418 18.11 22.35 8.60
C PRO A 418 19.36 23.20 8.87
N GLU A 419 19.20 24.51 9.14
CA GLU A 419 20.29 25.43 9.46
C GLU A 419 20.95 25.16 10.82
N LYS A 420 20.25 24.47 11.72
CA LYS A 420 20.77 24.06 13.04
C LYS A 420 21.40 22.67 13.01
N PHE A 421 21.09 21.88 11.96
CA PHE A 421 21.59 20.52 11.78
C PHE A 421 22.69 20.47 10.69
N GLU A 422 23.72 21.31 10.86
CA GLU A 422 24.87 21.40 9.95
C GLU A 422 26.22 21.36 10.69
N GLY A 423 27.27 20.91 9.98
CA GLY A 423 28.65 20.90 10.44
C GLY A 423 28.84 20.20 11.81
N ASP A 424 29.60 20.84 12.70
CA ASP A 424 29.94 20.29 14.03
C ASP A 424 28.73 20.12 14.94
N LYS A 425 27.67 20.90 14.73
CA LYS A 425 26.45 20.80 15.56
C LYS A 425 25.74 19.46 15.29
N ALA A 426 25.60 19.08 14.03
CA ALA A 426 25.04 17.79 13.63
C ALA A 426 25.87 16.63 14.19
N LEU A 427 27.22 16.71 14.09
CA LEU A 427 28.12 15.69 14.63
C LEU A 427 27.94 15.52 16.16
N LYS A 428 27.83 16.62 16.91
CA LYS A 428 27.63 16.58 18.37
C LYS A 428 26.27 15.94 18.74
N LEU A 429 25.20 16.24 18.00
CA LEU A 429 23.88 15.63 18.21
C LEU A 429 23.92 14.13 17.92
N MET A 430 24.57 13.72 16.82
CA MET A 430 24.74 12.29 16.46
C MET A 430 25.54 11.55 17.52
N GLN A 431 26.64 12.13 18.04
CA GLN A 431 27.43 11.55 19.12
C GLN A 431 26.61 11.41 20.41
N LEU A 432 25.83 12.44 20.76
CA LEU A 432 24.94 12.41 21.94
C LEU A 432 23.86 11.33 21.82
N ALA A 433 23.33 11.13 20.61
CA ALA A 433 22.37 10.06 20.30
C ALA A 433 23.03 8.67 20.21
N LYS A 434 24.38 8.59 20.17
CA LYS A 434 25.14 7.34 19.97
C LYS A 434 24.83 6.66 18.64
N LEU A 435 24.65 7.42 17.57
CA LEU A 435 24.34 6.94 16.23
C LEU A 435 25.60 6.80 15.39
N SER A 436 25.55 5.91 14.40
CA SER A 436 26.65 5.60 13.51
C SER A 436 26.84 6.64 12.38
N ARG A 437 27.93 6.52 11.61
CA ARG A 437 28.12 7.33 10.40
C ARG A 437 27.10 7.01 9.31
N ALA A 438 26.66 5.76 9.23
CA ALA A 438 25.60 5.34 8.30
C ALA A 438 24.28 6.03 8.63
N ASP A 439 23.91 6.08 9.92
CA ASP A 439 22.72 6.79 10.39
C ASP A 439 22.78 8.28 10.04
N MET A 440 23.96 8.91 10.16
CA MET A 440 24.14 10.30 9.73
C MET A 440 23.89 10.49 8.24
N THR A 441 24.32 9.54 7.42
CA THR A 441 24.04 9.57 5.97
C THR A 441 22.55 9.49 5.72
N THR A 442 21.82 8.64 6.46
CA THR A 442 20.36 8.53 6.38
C THR A 442 19.69 9.86 6.69
N VAL A 443 20.08 10.56 7.79
CA VAL A 443 19.52 11.88 8.09
C VAL A 443 19.83 12.90 6.99
N LYS A 444 21.04 12.88 6.43
CA LYS A 444 21.42 13.79 5.32
C LYS A 444 20.63 13.49 4.04
N ASN A 445 20.32 12.24 3.78
CA ASN A 445 19.56 11.82 2.60
C ASN A 445 18.11 12.35 2.60
N MET A 446 17.58 12.78 3.73
CA MET A 446 16.30 13.50 3.76
C MET A 446 16.27 14.71 2.84
N LYS A 447 17.41 15.38 2.63
CA LYS A 447 17.54 16.50 1.68
C LYS A 447 17.32 16.08 0.22
N LEU A 448 17.53 14.80 -0.13
CA LEU A 448 17.28 14.29 -1.48
C LEU A 448 15.79 14.29 -1.84
N LEU A 449 14.92 14.34 -0.84
CA LEU A 449 13.46 14.40 -1.00
C LEU A 449 12.96 15.85 -1.19
N GLU A 450 13.83 16.85 -1.14
CA GLU A 450 13.48 18.25 -1.40
C GLU A 450 13.38 18.50 -2.91
N ALA A 451 12.34 19.23 -3.34
CA ALA A 451 12.12 19.53 -4.77
C ALA A 451 13.06 20.65 -5.29
N SER A 452 13.60 21.51 -4.42
CA SER A 452 14.53 22.57 -4.76
C SER A 452 15.38 22.96 -3.56
N SER A 453 16.62 23.43 -3.81
CA SER A 453 17.55 23.88 -2.79
C SER A 453 17.24 25.28 -2.23
N GLU A 454 16.09 25.87 -2.52
CA GLU A 454 15.74 27.14 -1.92
C GLU A 454 15.48 26.96 -0.42
N SER A 455 16.38 27.53 0.36
CA SER A 455 16.30 27.72 1.80
C SER A 455 14.88 28.17 2.18
N ARG A 456 14.14 27.33 2.86
CA ARG A 456 12.89 27.72 3.53
C ARG A 456 13.21 28.80 4.55
N LYS A 457 13.09 30.07 4.18
CA LYS A 457 12.96 31.12 5.18
C LYS A 457 11.70 30.78 5.97
N SER A 458 11.89 30.36 7.21
CA SER A 458 10.84 29.97 8.13
C SER A 458 9.92 31.16 8.39
N SER A 459 8.85 31.29 7.65
CA SER A 459 7.70 32.11 8.01
C SER A 459 6.60 31.24 8.60
N ILE A 460 6.93 30.47 9.62
CA ILE A 460 5.93 29.96 10.54
C ILE A 460 5.80 31.04 11.64
N GLY A 461 5.12 32.13 11.26
CA GLY A 461 4.64 33.12 12.21
C GLY A 461 3.61 32.49 13.12
N GLY A 462 3.84 32.64 14.41
CA GLY A 462 3.15 32.08 15.53
C GLY A 462 1.64 31.93 15.39
N PHE A 463 1.19 30.69 15.56
CA PHE A 463 -0.14 30.35 16.02
C PHE A 463 -0.01 29.27 17.08
N SER A 464 -0.01 29.73 18.33
CA SER A 464 -0.23 28.88 19.50
C SER A 464 -1.68 28.39 19.47
N LEU A 465 -1.86 27.07 19.40
CA LEU A 465 -3.18 26.43 19.52
C LEU A 465 -3.07 25.31 20.54
N LYS A 466 -3.70 25.49 21.68
CA LYS A 466 -3.83 24.53 22.77
C LYS A 466 -4.60 23.28 22.31
N PHE A 467 -4.11 22.14 22.76
CA PHE A 467 -4.51 20.79 22.39
C PHE A 467 -5.86 20.39 23.00
N ASP A 468 -6.84 20.02 22.15
CA ASP A 468 -7.89 19.04 22.48
C ASP A 468 -8.53 18.36 21.24
N SER A 469 -7.94 18.52 20.06
CA SER A 469 -8.40 17.85 18.82
C SER A 469 -7.27 17.76 17.79
N ALA A 470 -6.14 17.24 18.21
CA ALA A 470 -4.89 17.23 17.43
C ALA A 470 -4.97 16.48 16.09
N LYS A 471 -5.80 15.44 16.02
CA LYS A 471 -5.92 14.58 14.86
C LYS A 471 -6.46 15.23 13.60
N LEU A 472 -7.51 16.03 13.74
CA LEU A 472 -8.08 16.73 12.58
C LEU A 472 -7.19 17.87 12.09
N ARG A 473 -6.33 18.43 12.95
CA ARG A 473 -5.55 19.63 12.63
C ARG A 473 -4.27 19.36 11.85
N VAL A 474 -3.62 18.21 12.03
CA VAL A 474 -2.45 17.84 11.19
C VAL A 474 -2.92 17.60 9.77
N CYS A 475 -3.96 16.79 9.56
CA CYS A 475 -4.57 16.60 8.26
C CYS A 475 -5.13 17.91 7.67
N HIS A 476 -5.80 18.77 8.46
CA HIS A 476 -6.32 20.05 7.98
C HIS A 476 -5.22 21.07 7.67
N LYS A 477 -4.13 21.15 8.44
CA LYS A 477 -2.99 22.03 8.13
C LYS A 477 -2.22 21.53 6.91
N LEU A 478 -1.99 20.21 6.78
CA LEU A 478 -1.41 19.61 5.57
C LEU A 478 -2.31 19.86 4.34
N THR A 479 -3.60 19.63 4.46
CA THR A 479 -4.57 19.87 3.38
C THR A 479 -4.67 21.36 3.05
N ALA A 480 -4.66 22.25 4.03
CA ALA A 480 -4.66 23.69 3.82
C ALA A 480 -3.33 24.20 3.24
N LYS A 481 -2.20 23.60 3.64
CA LYS A 481 -0.88 23.89 3.08
C LYS A 481 -0.79 23.35 1.64
N LEU A 482 -1.25 22.12 1.37
CA LEU A 482 -1.41 21.56 0.04
C LEU A 482 -2.26 22.46 -0.85
N ARG A 483 -3.40 22.95 -0.38
CA ARG A 483 -4.27 23.88 -1.13
C ARG A 483 -3.61 25.21 -1.47
N ARG A 484 -2.68 25.69 -0.62
CA ARG A 484 -1.98 26.98 -0.84
C ARG A 484 -0.71 26.86 -1.66
N GLU A 485 -0.02 25.69 -1.59
CA GLU A 485 1.28 25.50 -2.24
C GLU A 485 1.21 24.69 -3.55
N VAL A 486 0.05 24.12 -3.87
CA VAL A 486 -0.14 23.36 -5.11
C VAL A 486 -0.34 24.35 -6.25
N VAL A 487 0.69 24.55 -7.05
CA VAL A 487 0.57 25.11 -8.38
C VAL A 487 0.09 23.99 -9.29
N LEU A 488 -1.14 24.11 -9.75
CA LEU A 488 -1.79 23.08 -10.56
C LEU A 488 -1.33 23.24 -12.02
N GLY A 489 -0.57 22.25 -12.51
CA GLY A 489 -0.45 22.04 -13.96
C GLY A 489 -1.67 21.22 -14.40
N THR A 490 -2.38 21.68 -15.42
CA THR A 490 -3.46 20.91 -16.06
C THR A 490 -2.99 20.46 -17.43
N THR A 491 -3.11 19.17 -17.74
CA THR A 491 -2.97 18.67 -19.10
C THR A 491 -4.37 18.60 -19.74
N SER A 492 -4.64 19.42 -20.76
CA SER A 492 -5.82 19.32 -21.60
C SER A 492 -5.45 18.72 -22.96
N MET A 493 -6.44 18.24 -23.71
CA MET A 493 -6.18 17.57 -25.00
C MET A 493 -5.57 18.49 -26.06
N ASP A 494 -5.67 19.81 -25.92
CA ASP A 494 -5.30 20.78 -26.96
C ASP A 494 -4.06 21.60 -26.61
N ASP A 495 -3.52 21.49 -25.37
CA ASP A 495 -2.36 22.25 -24.95
C ASP A 495 -1.27 21.38 -24.33
N PRO A 496 0.02 21.59 -24.67
CA PRO A 496 1.11 21.07 -23.87
C PRO A 496 0.97 21.60 -22.43
N PRO A 497 1.52 20.90 -21.40
CA PRO A 497 1.36 21.30 -20.02
C PRO A 497 1.70 22.78 -19.82
N GLN A 498 0.66 23.61 -19.66
CA GLN A 498 0.84 25.02 -19.39
C GLN A 498 1.15 25.22 -17.90
N TYR A 499 2.29 25.80 -17.64
CA TYR A 499 2.66 26.26 -16.31
C TYR A 499 1.82 27.51 -15.98
N ILE A 500 0.95 27.41 -15.00
CA ILE A 500 0.31 28.59 -14.43
C ILE A 500 1.22 29.07 -13.29
N SER A 501 1.81 30.23 -13.48
CA SER A 501 2.65 30.96 -12.53
C SER A 501 1.89 31.45 -11.29
#